data_aa8e63cb988bff7f953d1c901ff06dd6
#
_entry.id   aa8e63cb988bff7f953d1c901ff06dd6
#
_cell.length_a   1.000
_cell.length_b   1.000
_cell.length_c   1.000
_cell.angle_alpha   90.00
_cell.angle_beta   90.00
_cell.angle_gamma   90.00
#
_symmetry.space_group_name_H-M   'P 1'
#
loop_
_entity.id
_entity.type
_entity.pdbx_description
1 polymer ?
#
loop_
_entity_poly.entity_id
_entity_poly.type
_entity_poly.pdbx_seq_one_letter_code
_entity_poly.pdbx_strand_id
1 'polypeptide(L)'
;MDTLYDVVGYEGLYKINKNGDVWGCKSKKILSAPLTGRDENSLYHRLGLSKDGKRKSYYIHQLLGKNFIPNPNNYREIDHIDGNKTNNALENLRWASWELNQQNKPKMAANKSGYKNISSNTNQAGNEYWIIKIQYNMTLFHKLYNKEDFTLEQIIAIRDELYIEFGLKKYD
;
A
#
# COMPACT_ATOMS: atom_id res chain seq x y z
N MET A 1 -24.83 5.75 -18.29
CA MET A 1 -24.26 4.51 -17.75
C MET A 1 -22.75 4.58 -18.00
N ASP A 2 -21.95 4.20 -17.01
CA ASP A 2 -20.52 4.21 -17.16
C ASP A 2 -20.07 3.12 -18.14
N THR A 3 -19.04 3.42 -18.94
CA THR A 3 -18.50 2.50 -19.92
C THR A 3 -17.97 1.24 -19.23
N LEU A 4 -18.40 0.06 -19.68
CA LEU A 4 -17.97 -1.23 -19.16
C LEU A 4 -16.91 -1.84 -20.08
N TYR A 5 -15.80 -2.28 -19.51
CA TYR A 5 -14.67 -2.92 -20.16
C TYR A 5 -14.57 -4.38 -19.71
N ASP A 6 -14.12 -5.28 -20.58
CA ASP A 6 -13.90 -6.66 -20.17
C ASP A 6 -12.83 -6.74 -19.07
N VAL A 7 -13.05 -7.57 -18.05
CA VAL A 7 -12.05 -7.81 -16.99
C VAL A 7 -10.91 -8.62 -17.58
N VAL A 8 -9.68 -8.11 -17.52
CA VAL A 8 -8.47 -8.77 -18.03
C VAL A 8 -8.34 -10.20 -17.49
N GLY A 9 -8.27 -11.18 -18.40
CA GLY A 9 -8.23 -12.61 -18.12
C GLY A 9 -9.60 -13.26 -17.89
N TYR A 10 -10.71 -12.48 -17.97
CA TYR A 10 -12.09 -12.92 -17.82
C TYR A 10 -12.99 -12.34 -18.91
N GLU A 11 -12.46 -12.12 -20.10
CA GLU A 11 -13.14 -11.54 -21.25
C GLU A 11 -14.44 -12.30 -21.57
N GLY A 12 -15.50 -11.57 -21.82
CA GLY A 12 -16.85 -12.12 -22.09
C GLY A 12 -17.57 -12.69 -20.85
N LEU A 13 -16.89 -12.90 -19.73
CA LEU A 13 -17.50 -13.41 -18.49
C LEU A 13 -17.86 -12.29 -17.51
N TYR A 14 -16.98 -11.29 -17.39
CA TYR A 14 -17.16 -10.15 -16.50
C TYR A 14 -16.68 -8.86 -17.14
N LYS A 15 -17.34 -7.77 -16.78
CA LYS A 15 -16.95 -6.41 -17.18
C LYS A 15 -16.77 -5.53 -15.96
N ILE A 16 -15.95 -4.51 -16.08
CA ILE A 16 -15.66 -3.55 -14.99
C ILE A 16 -15.71 -2.12 -15.53
N ASN A 17 -16.23 -1.18 -14.75
CA ASN A 17 -16.10 0.24 -15.01
C ASN A 17 -14.94 0.86 -14.22
N LYS A 18 -14.63 2.14 -14.46
CA LYS A 18 -13.56 2.86 -13.77
C LYS A 18 -13.82 3.11 -12.28
N ASN A 19 -15.06 2.98 -11.82
CA ASN A 19 -15.45 3.09 -10.41
C ASN A 19 -15.26 1.79 -9.63
N GLY A 20 -14.93 0.68 -10.34
CA GLY A 20 -14.73 -0.63 -9.71
C GLY A 20 -16.00 -1.49 -9.62
N ASP A 21 -17.12 -1.07 -10.25
CA ASP A 21 -18.29 -1.89 -10.34
C ASP A 21 -18.05 -3.03 -11.33
N VAL A 22 -18.24 -4.26 -10.89
CA VAL A 22 -18.04 -5.47 -11.70
C VAL A 22 -19.39 -6.08 -12.11
N TRP A 23 -19.59 -6.20 -13.41
CA TRP A 23 -20.78 -6.79 -14.02
C TRP A 23 -20.53 -8.23 -14.42
N GLY A 24 -21.42 -9.13 -14.01
CA GLY A 24 -21.42 -10.54 -14.46
C GLY A 24 -22.23 -10.71 -15.73
N CYS A 25 -21.59 -11.05 -16.85
CA CYS A 25 -22.26 -11.17 -18.15
C CYS A 25 -23.35 -12.25 -18.16
N LYS A 26 -23.09 -13.38 -17.48
CA LYS A 26 -24.08 -14.48 -17.35
C LYS A 26 -25.22 -14.11 -16.42
N SER A 27 -24.93 -13.51 -15.28
CA SER A 27 -25.95 -13.15 -14.27
C SER A 27 -26.70 -11.87 -14.62
N LYS A 28 -26.19 -11.07 -15.56
CA LYS A 28 -26.73 -9.75 -15.94
C LYS A 28 -26.91 -8.81 -14.72
N LYS A 29 -26.00 -8.85 -13.76
CA LYS A 29 -26.07 -8.09 -12.51
C LYS A 29 -24.68 -7.54 -12.13
N ILE A 30 -24.68 -6.42 -11.40
CA ILE A 30 -23.48 -5.95 -10.69
C ILE A 30 -23.22 -6.93 -9.54
N LEU A 31 -21.95 -7.33 -9.40
CA LEU A 31 -21.53 -8.23 -8.34
C LEU A 31 -21.23 -7.43 -7.07
N SER A 32 -21.65 -7.98 -5.94
CA SER A 32 -21.33 -7.39 -4.63
C SER A 32 -19.84 -7.58 -4.30
N ALA A 33 -19.20 -6.50 -3.91
CA ALA A 33 -17.82 -6.49 -3.43
C ALA A 33 -17.76 -5.94 -1.99
N PRO A 34 -18.20 -6.72 -0.98
CA PRO A 34 -18.20 -6.29 0.41
C PRO A 34 -16.80 -5.98 0.91
N LEU A 35 -16.72 -5.11 1.91
CA LEU A 35 -15.51 -4.89 2.69
C LEU A 35 -15.18 -6.15 3.50
N THR A 36 -13.95 -6.61 3.39
CA THR A 36 -13.45 -7.80 4.11
C THR A 36 -12.05 -7.54 4.64
N GLY A 37 -11.79 -7.90 5.89
CA GLY A 37 -10.51 -7.76 6.57
C GLY A 37 -10.57 -8.31 7.97
N ARG A 38 -9.46 -8.36 8.69
CA ARG A 38 -9.38 -8.83 10.09
C ARG A 38 -9.69 -7.72 11.09
N ASP A 39 -9.40 -6.49 10.72
CA ASP A 39 -9.55 -5.28 11.52
C ASP A 39 -9.85 -4.08 10.61
N GLU A 40 -10.13 -2.93 11.17
CA GLU A 40 -10.48 -1.70 10.46
C GLU A 40 -9.38 -1.25 9.48
N ASN A 41 -8.11 -1.51 9.78
CA ASN A 41 -6.96 -1.13 8.97
C ASN A 41 -6.64 -2.12 7.85
N SER A 42 -7.35 -3.27 7.80
CA SER A 42 -7.15 -4.32 6.80
C SER A 42 -8.34 -4.54 5.87
N LEU A 43 -9.31 -3.61 5.87
CA LEU A 43 -10.52 -3.70 5.05
C LEU A 43 -10.24 -3.39 3.58
N TYR A 44 -10.69 -4.28 2.71
CA TYR A 44 -10.65 -4.13 1.25
C TYR A 44 -11.99 -4.54 0.63
N HIS A 45 -12.39 -3.90 -0.44
CA HIS A 45 -13.46 -4.39 -1.30
C HIS A 45 -12.99 -5.65 -2.05
N ARG A 46 -13.69 -6.78 -1.83
CA ARG A 46 -13.31 -8.10 -2.36
C ARG A 46 -14.49 -8.81 -3.00
N LEU A 47 -14.23 -9.46 -4.14
CA LEU A 47 -15.22 -10.31 -4.79
C LEU A 47 -14.58 -11.59 -5.38
N GLY A 48 -15.41 -12.58 -5.71
CA GLY A 48 -14.98 -13.81 -6.35
C GLY A 48 -15.40 -13.85 -7.81
N LEU A 49 -14.45 -14.14 -8.71
CA LEU A 49 -14.69 -14.39 -10.13
C LEU A 49 -14.49 -15.89 -10.42
N SER A 50 -15.33 -16.45 -11.26
CA SER A 50 -15.29 -17.86 -11.66
C SER A 50 -15.01 -17.98 -13.15
N LYS A 51 -14.04 -18.84 -13.50
CA LYS A 51 -13.70 -19.23 -14.86
C LYS A 51 -13.30 -20.70 -14.88
N ASP A 52 -13.75 -21.47 -15.86
CA ASP A 52 -13.42 -22.88 -16.05
C ASP A 52 -13.67 -23.74 -14.79
N GLY A 53 -14.80 -23.51 -14.12
CA GLY A 53 -15.17 -24.22 -12.89
C GLY A 53 -14.38 -23.82 -11.64
N LYS A 54 -13.38 -22.95 -11.75
CA LYS A 54 -12.56 -22.48 -10.63
C LYS A 54 -12.96 -21.07 -10.20
N ARG A 55 -13.08 -20.86 -8.89
CA ARG A 55 -13.35 -19.53 -8.30
C ARG A 55 -12.08 -18.96 -7.69
N LYS A 56 -11.75 -17.71 -8.05
CA LYS A 56 -10.64 -16.94 -7.49
C LYS A 56 -11.14 -15.62 -6.92
N SER A 57 -10.62 -15.25 -5.76
CA SER A 57 -10.95 -13.98 -5.12
C SER A 57 -9.98 -12.88 -5.56
N TYR A 58 -10.53 -11.69 -5.78
CA TYR A 58 -9.79 -10.49 -6.16
C TYR A 58 -10.22 -9.31 -5.30
N TYR A 59 -9.29 -8.42 -5.03
CA TYR A 59 -9.59 -7.10 -4.51
C TYR A 59 -9.93 -6.16 -5.68
N ILE A 60 -10.84 -5.20 -5.46
CA ILE A 60 -11.27 -4.26 -6.51
C ILE A 60 -10.09 -3.45 -7.05
N HIS A 61 -9.22 -2.91 -6.18
CA HIS A 61 -8.03 -2.18 -6.64
C HIS A 61 -7.12 -2.99 -7.57
N GLN A 62 -7.03 -4.33 -7.38
CA GLN A 62 -6.26 -5.20 -8.26
C GLN A 62 -6.88 -5.33 -9.64
N LEU A 63 -8.20 -5.40 -9.72
CA LEU A 63 -8.91 -5.44 -11.01
C LEU A 63 -8.78 -4.10 -11.73
N LEU A 64 -8.96 -2.99 -11.01
CA LEU A 64 -8.80 -1.64 -11.55
C LEU A 64 -7.38 -1.40 -12.07
N GLY A 65 -6.36 -1.74 -11.28
CA GLY A 65 -4.97 -1.59 -11.68
C GLY A 65 -4.64 -2.38 -12.95
N LYS A 66 -5.08 -3.65 -13.01
CA LYS A 66 -4.85 -4.50 -14.19
C LYS A 66 -5.57 -4.03 -15.45
N ASN A 67 -6.74 -3.43 -15.29
CA ASN A 67 -7.56 -2.99 -16.42
C ASN A 67 -7.19 -1.59 -16.93
N PHE A 68 -6.79 -0.68 -16.05
CA PHE A 68 -6.76 0.74 -16.39
C PHE A 68 -5.44 1.45 -16.13
N ILE A 69 -4.50 0.84 -15.38
CA ILE A 69 -3.24 1.50 -15.03
C ILE A 69 -2.09 0.83 -15.80
N PRO A 70 -1.35 1.57 -16.65
CA PRO A 70 -0.17 1.04 -17.33
C PRO A 70 0.90 0.55 -16.33
N ASN A 71 1.53 -0.59 -16.63
CA ASN A 71 2.57 -1.21 -15.80
C ASN A 71 3.87 -1.43 -16.57
N PRO A 72 4.58 -0.38 -16.99
CA PRO A 72 5.78 -0.51 -17.81
C PRO A 72 6.94 -1.21 -17.09
N ASN A 73 6.97 -1.14 -15.76
CA ASN A 73 8.00 -1.75 -14.92
C ASN A 73 7.67 -3.18 -14.49
N ASN A 74 6.52 -3.73 -14.92
CA ASN A 74 6.05 -5.06 -14.57
C ASN A 74 6.01 -5.34 -13.06
N TYR A 75 5.60 -4.34 -12.26
CA TYR A 75 5.42 -4.48 -10.84
C TYR A 75 4.27 -5.44 -10.52
N ARG A 76 4.35 -6.11 -9.37
CA ARG A 76 3.38 -7.17 -8.99
C ARG A 76 2.23 -6.66 -8.13
N GLU A 77 2.41 -5.54 -7.44
CA GLU A 77 1.46 -5.04 -6.44
C GLU A 77 0.83 -3.72 -6.90
N ILE A 78 -0.44 -3.54 -6.54
CA ILE A 78 -1.15 -2.26 -6.62
C ILE A 78 -1.22 -1.68 -5.22
N ASP A 79 -0.82 -0.43 -5.08
CA ASP A 79 -0.76 0.32 -3.84
C ASP A 79 -1.75 1.51 -3.85
N HIS A 80 -2.33 1.83 -2.69
CA HIS A 80 -3.14 3.02 -2.49
C HIS A 80 -2.23 4.17 -2.05
N ILE A 81 -2.14 5.22 -2.87
CA ILE A 81 -1.20 6.33 -2.66
C ILE A 81 -1.44 7.03 -1.32
N ASP A 82 -2.69 7.19 -0.91
CA ASP A 82 -3.10 7.80 0.36
C ASP A 82 -3.05 6.84 1.56
N GLY A 83 -2.73 5.55 1.34
CA GLY A 83 -2.77 4.49 2.36
C GLY A 83 -4.18 4.02 2.74
N ASN A 84 -5.24 4.66 2.23
CA ASN A 84 -6.63 4.27 2.48
C ASN A 84 -7.05 3.13 1.53
N LYS A 85 -7.13 1.92 2.04
CA LYS A 85 -7.41 0.68 1.31
C LYS A 85 -8.83 0.58 0.74
N THR A 86 -9.71 1.48 1.12
CA THR A 86 -11.09 1.55 0.62
C THR A 86 -11.26 2.60 -0.48
N ASN A 87 -10.29 3.51 -0.65
CA ASN A 87 -10.31 4.53 -1.70
C ASN A 87 -9.76 3.95 -3.02
N ASN A 88 -10.62 3.35 -3.82
CA ASN A 88 -10.29 2.72 -5.09
C ASN A 88 -10.34 3.68 -6.30
N ALA A 89 -10.34 5.00 -6.11
CA ALA A 89 -10.22 5.96 -7.19
C ALA A 89 -8.94 5.69 -8.01
N LEU A 90 -9.01 5.71 -9.34
CA LEU A 90 -7.87 5.35 -10.21
C LEU A 90 -6.64 6.24 -9.97
N GLU A 91 -6.85 7.53 -9.72
CA GLU A 91 -5.82 8.50 -9.36
C GLU A 91 -5.12 8.21 -8.03
N ASN A 92 -5.78 7.44 -7.16
CA ASN A 92 -5.23 6.97 -5.88
C ASN A 92 -4.51 5.61 -5.98
N LEU A 93 -4.55 4.95 -7.13
CA LEU A 93 -3.95 3.65 -7.32
C LEU A 93 -2.69 3.75 -8.18
N ARG A 94 -1.66 2.98 -7.82
CA ARG A 94 -0.43 2.86 -8.61
C ARG A 94 0.12 1.44 -8.57
N TRP A 95 0.82 1.04 -9.62
CA TRP A 95 1.71 -0.10 -9.53
C TRP A 95 2.90 0.24 -8.64
N ALA A 96 3.27 -0.66 -7.76
CA ALA A 96 4.34 -0.44 -6.79
C ALA A 96 5.32 -1.60 -6.74
N SER A 97 6.62 -1.27 -6.60
CA SER A 97 7.60 -2.25 -6.16
C SER A 97 7.31 -2.65 -4.70
N TRP A 98 7.91 -3.75 -4.26
CA TRP A 98 7.78 -4.19 -2.86
C TRP A 98 8.27 -3.10 -1.89
N GLU A 99 9.38 -2.44 -2.22
CA GLU A 99 9.99 -1.38 -1.41
C GLU A 99 9.04 -0.18 -1.28
N LEU A 100 8.48 0.28 -2.40
CA LEU A 100 7.56 1.40 -2.42
C LEU A 100 6.30 1.10 -1.59
N ASN A 101 5.76 -0.11 -1.71
CA ASN A 101 4.60 -0.56 -0.94
C ASN A 101 4.93 -0.67 0.58
N GLN A 102 6.13 -1.14 0.95
CA GLN A 102 6.55 -1.14 2.37
C GLN A 102 6.68 0.28 2.94
N GLN A 103 7.19 1.22 2.14
CA GLN A 103 7.30 2.62 2.55
C GLN A 103 5.94 3.29 2.76
N ASN A 104 4.92 2.90 1.98
CA ASN A 104 3.57 3.45 2.10
C ASN A 104 2.76 2.87 3.28
N LYS A 105 3.28 1.86 3.98
CA LYS A 105 2.60 1.33 5.17
C LYS A 105 2.59 2.36 6.29
N PRO A 106 1.47 2.51 7.02
CA PRO A 106 1.42 3.36 8.19
C PRO A 106 2.43 2.88 9.24
N LYS A 107 2.86 3.81 10.11
CA LYS A 107 3.70 3.46 11.26
C LYS A 107 3.02 2.37 12.10
N MET A 108 3.80 1.44 12.64
CA MET A 108 3.27 0.41 13.54
C MET A 108 2.77 1.06 14.83
N ALA A 109 1.64 0.57 15.37
CA ALA A 109 1.06 1.06 16.63
C ALA A 109 2.05 0.99 17.81
N ALA A 110 3.01 0.03 17.79
CA ALA A 110 4.08 -0.10 18.76
C ALA A 110 5.19 0.97 18.64
N ASN A 111 5.16 1.81 17.62
CA ASN A 111 6.18 2.86 17.43
C ASN A 111 5.92 4.04 18.36
N LYS A 112 6.61 4.05 19.51
CA LYS A 112 6.49 5.09 20.53
C LYS A 112 7.01 6.47 20.10
N SER A 113 7.85 6.59 19.05
CA SER A 113 8.33 7.88 18.58
C SER A 113 7.24 8.74 17.94
N GLY A 114 6.16 8.10 17.45
CA GLY A 114 5.12 8.76 16.69
C GLY A 114 5.48 8.99 15.20
N TYR A 115 6.69 8.70 14.77
CA TYR A 115 7.19 8.98 13.41
C TYR A 115 7.65 7.71 12.70
N LYS A 116 7.30 7.60 11.42
CA LYS A 116 7.72 6.47 10.60
C LYS A 116 9.24 6.42 10.48
N ASN A 117 9.80 5.20 10.49
CA ASN A 117 11.24 4.93 10.39
C ASN A 117 12.10 5.49 11.53
N ILE A 118 11.49 6.04 12.59
CA ILE A 118 12.15 6.44 13.82
C ILE A 118 11.60 5.57 14.95
N SER A 119 12.48 4.98 15.74
CA SER A 119 12.15 4.27 16.96
C SER A 119 13.13 4.66 18.08
N SER A 120 12.86 4.23 19.30
CA SER A 120 13.78 4.41 20.43
C SER A 120 14.12 3.07 21.07
N ASN A 121 15.30 2.97 21.62
CA ASN A 121 15.75 1.81 22.38
C ASN A 121 16.61 2.24 23.57
N THR A 122 16.67 1.38 24.59
CA THR A 122 17.54 1.52 25.76
C THR A 122 18.45 0.30 25.78
N ASN A 123 19.77 0.49 25.90
CA ASN A 123 20.71 -0.63 26.00
C ASN A 123 20.77 -1.19 27.44
N GLN A 124 21.54 -2.24 27.66
CA GLN A 124 21.70 -2.89 28.96
C GLN A 124 22.35 -1.98 30.02
N ALA A 125 23.12 -0.98 29.60
CA ALA A 125 23.74 0.02 30.47
C ALA A 125 22.81 1.19 30.83
N GLY A 126 21.57 1.21 30.32
CA GLY A 126 20.59 2.26 30.58
C GLY A 126 20.67 3.44 29.60
N ASN A 127 21.60 3.43 28.65
CA ASN A 127 21.71 4.53 27.68
C ASN A 127 20.58 4.45 26.66
N GLU A 128 19.96 5.59 26.36
CA GLU A 128 18.83 5.71 25.45
C GLU A 128 19.26 6.22 24.05
N TYR A 129 18.68 5.62 23.01
CA TYR A 129 19.00 5.93 21.61
C TYR A 129 17.75 6.18 20.80
N TRP A 130 17.84 7.12 19.86
CA TRP A 130 16.99 7.18 18.69
C TRP A 130 17.56 6.28 17.60
N ILE A 131 16.69 5.61 16.85
CA ILE A 131 17.07 4.71 15.75
C ILE A 131 16.36 5.18 14.50
N ILE A 132 17.11 5.53 13.45
CA ILE A 132 16.58 5.70 12.10
C ILE A 132 16.81 4.40 11.34
N LYS A 133 15.72 3.80 10.81
CA LYS A 133 15.77 2.56 10.04
C LYS A 133 14.95 2.70 8.76
N ILE A 134 15.63 2.82 7.60
CA ILE A 134 15.03 3.00 6.29
C ILE A 134 15.51 1.88 5.36
N GLN A 135 14.56 1.17 4.75
CA GLN A 135 14.83 0.18 3.70
C GLN A 135 14.61 0.84 2.35
N TYR A 136 15.63 0.84 1.49
CA TYR A 136 15.57 1.43 0.15
C TYR A 136 16.45 0.64 -0.84
N ASN A 137 15.92 0.28 -2.01
CA ASN A 137 16.63 -0.42 -3.09
C ASN A 137 17.52 -1.60 -2.60
N MET A 138 16.92 -2.50 -1.78
CA MET A 138 17.61 -3.61 -1.12
C MET A 138 18.69 -3.20 -0.09
N THR A 139 18.94 -1.92 0.10
CA THR A 139 19.87 -1.39 1.10
C THR A 139 19.12 -1.02 2.38
N LEU A 140 19.67 -1.40 3.52
CA LEU A 140 19.15 -1.01 4.84
C LEU A 140 20.04 0.11 5.40
N PHE A 141 19.47 1.33 5.50
CA PHE A 141 20.05 2.36 6.35
C PHE A 141 19.58 2.12 7.79
N HIS A 142 20.55 1.96 8.70
CA HIS A 142 20.28 1.76 10.13
C HIS A 142 21.33 2.50 10.93
N LYS A 143 20.93 3.53 11.69
CA LYS A 143 21.82 4.34 12.50
C LYS A 143 21.20 4.68 13.85
N LEU A 144 22.03 4.64 14.89
CA LEU A 144 21.68 4.99 16.26
C LEU A 144 22.24 6.38 16.58
N TYR A 145 21.46 7.16 17.32
CA TYR A 145 21.81 8.50 17.80
C TYR A 145 21.52 8.55 19.30
N ASN A 146 22.50 8.94 20.11
CA ASN A 146 22.31 9.05 21.55
C ASN A 146 21.28 10.16 21.85
N LYS A 147 20.33 9.88 22.74
CA LYS A 147 19.31 10.88 23.13
C LYS A 147 19.87 12.04 23.96
N GLU A 148 21.06 11.88 24.54
CA GLU A 148 21.77 12.97 25.20
C GLU A 148 22.29 14.02 24.20
N ASP A 149 22.63 13.58 22.97
CA ASP A 149 23.23 14.44 21.94
C ASP A 149 22.18 14.96 20.94
N PHE A 150 21.05 14.24 20.75
CA PHE A 150 20.06 14.52 19.71
C PHE A 150 18.63 14.54 20.25
N THR A 151 17.92 15.64 19.97
CA THR A 151 16.49 15.73 20.22
C THR A 151 15.68 14.98 19.16
N LEU A 152 14.40 14.69 19.44
CA LEU A 152 13.52 14.05 18.46
C LEU A 152 13.35 14.89 17.19
N GLU A 153 13.28 16.22 17.31
CA GLU A 153 13.14 17.14 16.17
C GLU A 153 14.37 17.07 15.25
N GLN A 154 15.58 16.99 15.82
CA GLN A 154 16.81 16.83 15.03
C GLN A 154 16.83 15.47 14.30
N ILE A 155 16.35 14.40 14.95
CA ILE A 155 16.24 13.07 14.32
C ILE A 155 15.21 13.05 13.21
N ILE A 156 14.09 13.77 13.36
CA ILE A 156 13.09 13.94 12.30
C ILE A 156 13.71 14.67 11.11
N ALA A 157 14.46 15.75 11.34
CA ALA A 157 15.13 16.48 10.28
C ALA A 157 16.14 15.60 9.51
N ILE A 158 16.98 14.84 10.22
CA ILE A 158 17.93 13.89 9.61
C ILE A 158 17.21 12.83 8.79
N ARG A 159 16.10 12.25 9.30
CA ARG A 159 15.29 11.30 8.55
C ARG A 159 14.73 11.92 7.27
N ASP A 160 14.24 13.15 7.33
CA ASP A 160 13.63 13.85 6.21
C ASP A 160 14.68 14.18 5.13
N GLU A 161 15.91 14.54 5.50
CA GLU A 161 17.04 14.70 4.58
C GLU A 161 17.35 13.38 3.86
N LEU A 162 17.39 12.26 4.59
CA LEU A 162 17.59 10.93 4.01
C LEU A 162 16.45 10.56 3.05
N TYR A 163 15.21 10.98 3.32
CA TYR A 163 14.09 10.75 2.41
C TYR A 163 14.29 11.50 1.09
N ILE A 164 14.76 12.75 1.13
CA ILE A 164 15.10 13.53 -0.07
C ILE A 164 16.23 12.84 -0.84
N GLU A 165 17.31 12.47 -0.15
CA GLU A 165 18.46 11.78 -0.74
C GLU A 165 18.07 10.48 -1.45
N PHE A 166 17.20 9.68 -0.82
CA PHE A 166 16.72 8.42 -1.39
C PHE A 166 15.54 8.57 -2.35
N GLY A 167 15.07 9.79 -2.63
CA GLY A 167 13.90 10.04 -3.49
C GLY A 167 12.59 9.48 -2.90
N LEU A 168 12.50 9.38 -1.58
CA LEU A 168 11.34 8.87 -0.87
C LEU A 168 10.35 9.99 -0.57
N LYS A 169 9.04 9.65 -0.57
CA LYS A 169 8.01 10.60 -0.14
C LYS A 169 7.92 10.62 1.39
N LYS A 170 7.77 11.84 1.93
CA LYS A 170 7.43 12.05 3.33
C LYS A 170 5.96 11.68 3.56
N TYR A 171 5.70 10.70 4.42
CA TYR A 171 4.38 10.34 4.90
C TYR A 171 4.44 10.38 6.43
N ASP A 172 3.95 11.43 7.02
CA ASP A 172 3.72 11.57 8.46
C ASP A 172 2.25 11.35 8.81
#